data_84e240459df34a3e6b0fe4f3a487203f
#
_entry.id   84e240459df34a3e6b0fe4f3a487203f
#
_cell.length_a   1.000
_cell.length_b   1.000
_cell.length_c   1.000
_cell.angle_alpha   90.00
_cell.angle_beta   90.00
_cell.angle_gamma   90.00
#
_symmetry.space_group_name_H-M   'P 1'
#
loop_
_entity.id
_entity.type
_entity.pdbx_description
1 polymer ?
#
loop_
_entity_poly.entity_id
_entity_poly.type
_entity_poly.pdbx_seq_one_letter_code
_entity_poly.pdbx_strand_id
1 'polypeptide(L)'
;LHRDCFRQALAAGVKMALGSDIRPLKDAALLELGLWVRDGATPWQALLAATRHAAELCGVGGDLGTVEVGKRADLIVVGADPLESIANLRQLRLVFKDGRIVSDKR
;
A
#
# COMPACT_ATOMS: atom_id res chain seq x y z
N LEU A 1 -13.19 -8.19 -17.76
CA LEU A 1 -13.20 -6.83 -18.33
C LEU A 1 -12.36 -5.88 -17.49
N HIS A 2 -12.59 -5.85 -16.18
CA HIS A 2 -11.80 -5.03 -15.26
C HIS A 2 -10.32 -5.41 -15.28
N ARG A 3 -10.03 -6.69 -15.36
CA ARG A 3 -8.65 -7.19 -15.36
C ARG A 3 -7.89 -6.69 -16.59
N ASP A 4 -8.52 -6.70 -17.76
CA ASP A 4 -7.86 -6.25 -18.98
C ASP A 4 -7.61 -4.75 -18.96
N CYS A 5 -8.57 -3.94 -18.52
CA CYS A 5 -8.40 -2.50 -18.37
C CYS A 5 -7.29 -2.20 -17.37
N PHE A 6 -7.25 -2.91 -16.25
CA PHE A 6 -6.23 -2.76 -15.22
C PHE A 6 -4.83 -3.06 -15.77
N ARG A 7 -4.68 -4.17 -16.48
CA ARG A 7 -3.39 -4.55 -17.11
C ARG A 7 -2.94 -3.54 -18.14
N GLN A 8 -3.86 -3.02 -18.93
CA GLN A 8 -3.55 -1.99 -19.93
C GLN A 8 -3.08 -0.70 -19.24
N ALA A 9 -3.73 -0.29 -18.15
CA ALA A 9 -3.34 0.88 -17.40
C ALA A 9 -1.95 0.72 -16.78
N LEU A 10 -1.64 -0.45 -16.22
CA LEU A 10 -0.31 -0.75 -15.69
C LEU A 10 0.75 -0.67 -16.78
N ALA A 11 0.49 -1.30 -17.91
CA ALA A 11 1.44 -1.32 -19.05
C ALA A 11 1.67 0.06 -19.63
N ALA A 12 0.64 0.91 -19.63
CA ALA A 12 0.72 2.27 -20.13
C ALA A 12 1.38 3.24 -19.14
N GLY A 13 1.72 2.79 -17.93
CA GLY A 13 2.33 3.63 -16.90
C GLY A 13 1.36 4.61 -16.25
N VAL A 14 0.07 4.32 -16.29
CA VAL A 14 -0.94 5.16 -15.63
C VAL A 14 -0.72 5.12 -14.12
N LYS A 15 -0.64 6.29 -13.51
CA LYS A 15 -0.49 6.42 -12.07
C LYS A 15 -1.81 6.15 -11.39
N MET A 16 -1.87 5.12 -10.57
CA MET A 16 -3.09 4.69 -9.90
C MET A 16 -2.89 4.66 -8.39
N ALA A 17 -3.97 4.94 -7.65
CA ALA A 17 -4.01 4.77 -6.22
C ALA A 17 -4.96 3.62 -5.87
N LEU A 18 -4.66 2.96 -4.75
CA LEU A 18 -5.42 1.83 -4.28
C LEU A 18 -6.61 2.27 -3.44
N GLY A 19 -7.74 1.61 -3.60
CA GLY A 19 -8.92 1.81 -2.78
C GLY A 19 -9.79 0.58 -2.79
N SER A 20 -10.33 0.18 -1.64
CA SER A 20 -11.15 -1.03 -1.54
C SER A 20 -12.66 -0.73 -1.56
N ASP A 21 -13.04 0.43 -1.05
CA ASP A 21 -14.44 0.85 -0.93
C ASP A 21 -15.32 -0.18 -0.20
N ILE A 22 -14.73 -1.03 0.62
CA ILE A 22 -15.39 -2.14 1.34
C ILE A 22 -14.98 -2.07 2.80
N ARG A 23 -15.89 -2.43 3.69
CA ARG A 23 -15.63 -2.56 5.12
C ARG A 23 -15.72 -4.02 5.56
N PRO A 24 -15.00 -4.43 6.58
CA PRO A 24 -14.08 -3.65 7.42
C PRO A 24 -12.75 -3.36 6.70
N LEU A 25 -12.21 -2.18 6.93
CA LEU A 25 -10.98 -1.71 6.29
C LEU A 25 -9.78 -2.60 6.60
N LYS A 26 -9.76 -3.17 7.78
CA LYS A 26 -8.67 -4.03 8.25
C LYS A 26 -8.34 -5.16 7.26
N ASP A 27 -9.37 -5.85 6.78
CA ASP A 27 -9.20 -6.99 5.88
C ASP A 27 -9.27 -6.58 4.41
N ALA A 28 -10.09 -5.58 4.11
CA ALA A 28 -10.34 -5.14 2.75
C ALA A 28 -9.10 -4.53 2.09
N ALA A 29 -8.29 -3.76 2.84
CA ALA A 29 -7.09 -3.14 2.29
C ALA A 29 -6.05 -4.19 1.87
N LEU A 30 -5.82 -5.21 2.71
CA LEU A 30 -4.89 -6.28 2.39
C LEU A 30 -5.40 -7.16 1.25
N LEU A 31 -6.71 -7.41 1.22
CA LEU A 31 -7.34 -8.15 0.14
C LEU A 31 -7.15 -7.41 -1.19
N GLU A 32 -7.38 -6.11 -1.22
CA GLU A 32 -7.24 -5.29 -2.42
C GLU A 32 -5.82 -5.34 -2.98
N LEU A 33 -4.81 -5.25 -2.13
CA LEU A 33 -3.42 -5.40 -2.53
C LEU A 33 -3.15 -6.75 -3.18
N GLY A 34 -3.69 -7.82 -2.59
CA GLY A 34 -3.59 -9.16 -3.15
C GLY A 34 -4.27 -9.29 -4.51
N LEU A 35 -5.42 -8.67 -4.68
CA LEU A 35 -6.16 -8.66 -5.95
C LEU A 35 -5.38 -7.93 -7.04
N TRP A 36 -4.71 -6.83 -6.71
CA TRP A 36 -3.87 -6.11 -7.66
C TRP A 36 -2.76 -7.01 -8.21
N VAL A 37 -2.07 -7.72 -7.32
CA VAL A 37 -0.98 -8.63 -7.72
C VAL A 37 -1.54 -9.80 -8.52
N ARG A 38 -2.66 -10.38 -8.11
CA ARG A 38 -3.32 -11.45 -8.84
C ARG A 38 -3.66 -11.02 -10.27
N ASP A 39 -4.07 -9.77 -10.44
CA ASP A 39 -4.53 -9.27 -11.74
C ASP A 39 -3.42 -8.64 -12.58
N GLY A 40 -2.16 -8.76 -12.17
CA GLY A 40 -1.02 -8.45 -13.00
C GLY A 40 -0.05 -7.40 -12.46
N ALA A 41 -0.34 -6.74 -11.35
CA ALA A 41 0.60 -5.81 -10.74
C ALA A 41 1.74 -6.56 -10.05
N THR A 42 2.94 -5.97 -10.05
CA THR A 42 4.00 -6.45 -9.19
C THR A 42 3.72 -6.01 -7.75
N PRO A 43 4.29 -6.68 -6.73
CA PRO A 43 4.17 -6.19 -5.35
C PRO A 43 4.63 -4.74 -5.19
N TRP A 44 5.68 -4.34 -5.91
CA TRP A 44 6.17 -2.96 -5.91
C TRP A 44 5.12 -1.98 -6.41
N GLN A 45 4.47 -2.29 -7.54
CA GLN A 45 3.41 -1.45 -8.09
C GLN A 45 2.23 -1.33 -7.14
N ALA A 46 1.84 -2.42 -6.49
CA ALA A 46 0.75 -2.41 -5.52
C ALA A 46 1.10 -1.57 -4.28
N LEU A 47 2.33 -1.68 -3.78
CA LEU A 47 2.79 -0.87 -2.65
C LEU A 47 2.84 0.61 -2.98
N LEU A 48 3.34 0.99 -4.16
CA LEU A 48 3.35 2.38 -4.60
C LEU A 48 1.93 2.96 -4.68
N ALA A 49 0.99 2.20 -5.21
CA ALA A 49 -0.40 2.61 -5.31
C ALA A 49 -1.06 2.82 -3.94
N ALA A 50 -0.65 2.04 -2.94
CA ALA A 50 -1.19 2.12 -1.58
C ALA A 50 -0.49 3.17 -0.71
N THR A 51 0.67 3.67 -1.11
CA THR A 51 1.47 4.58 -0.30
C THR A 51 1.74 5.89 -1.02
N ARG A 52 2.77 5.95 -1.84
CA ARG A 52 3.21 7.18 -2.51
C ARG A 52 2.14 7.77 -3.40
N HIS A 53 1.59 6.97 -4.31
CA HIS A 53 0.59 7.48 -5.26
C HIS A 53 -0.71 7.86 -4.58
N ALA A 54 -1.10 7.12 -3.54
CA ALA A 54 -2.28 7.45 -2.74
C ALA A 54 -2.11 8.78 -2.01
N ALA A 55 -0.95 9.01 -1.40
CA ALA A 55 -0.65 10.28 -0.73
C ALA A 55 -0.64 11.45 -1.71
N GLU A 56 -0.07 11.25 -2.89
CA GLU A 56 -0.06 12.29 -3.94
C GLU A 56 -1.47 12.61 -4.42
N LEU A 57 -2.31 11.60 -4.61
CA LEU A 57 -3.71 11.80 -5.00
C LEU A 57 -4.48 12.60 -3.95
N CYS A 58 -4.22 12.36 -2.67
CA CYS A 58 -4.85 13.09 -1.56
C CYS A 58 -4.24 14.46 -1.31
N GLY A 59 -3.20 14.84 -2.03
CA GLY A 59 -2.54 16.14 -1.87
C GLY A 59 -1.61 16.23 -0.67
N VAL A 60 -1.20 15.12 -0.08
CA VAL A 60 -0.35 15.07 1.12
C VAL A 60 1.01 14.40 0.87
N GLY A 61 1.41 14.26 -0.39
CA GLY A 61 2.67 13.61 -0.76
C GLY A 61 3.92 14.28 -0.20
N GLY A 62 3.85 15.55 0.20
CA GLY A 62 4.95 16.24 0.86
C GLY A 62 5.19 15.80 2.31
N ASP A 63 4.17 15.26 2.96
CA ASP A 63 4.20 14.84 4.37
C ASP A 63 4.16 13.33 4.56
N LEU A 64 3.57 12.60 3.65
CA LEU A 64 3.22 11.18 3.80
C LEU A 64 3.52 10.39 2.53
N GLY A 65 3.47 9.09 2.65
CA GLY A 65 3.50 8.16 1.51
C GLY A 65 4.85 7.55 1.22
N THR A 66 5.92 8.12 1.73
CA THR A 66 7.29 7.58 1.60
C THR A 66 8.04 7.72 2.91
N VAL A 67 9.11 6.94 3.05
CA VAL A 67 10.01 7.03 4.21
C VAL A 67 11.15 7.97 3.85
N GLU A 68 11.00 9.24 4.22
CA GLU A 68 11.98 10.28 3.93
C GLU A 68 12.12 11.22 5.11
N VAL A 69 13.31 11.81 5.24
CA VAL A 69 13.57 12.81 6.29
C VAL A 69 12.62 13.99 6.12
N GLY A 70 12.03 14.44 7.21
CA GLY A 70 11.10 15.56 7.23
C GLY A 70 9.64 15.18 7.05
N LYS A 71 9.34 13.94 6.71
CA LYS A 71 7.95 13.47 6.60
C LYS A 71 7.47 12.90 7.94
N ARG A 72 6.13 12.85 8.08
CA ARG A 72 5.52 12.25 9.28
C ARG A 72 5.84 10.77 9.35
N ALA A 73 6.09 10.29 10.55
CA ALA A 73 6.34 8.88 10.79
C ALA A 73 5.03 8.10 10.95
N ASP A 74 4.29 7.97 9.86
CA ASP A 74 3.14 7.08 9.71
C ASP A 74 3.65 5.85 8.96
N LEU A 75 4.10 4.85 9.72
CA LEU A 75 4.89 3.73 9.20
C LEU A 75 4.39 2.42 9.75
N ILE A 76 4.65 1.35 9.01
CA ILE A 76 4.46 -0.01 9.53
C ILE A 76 5.79 -0.77 9.43
N VAL A 77 5.97 -1.70 10.35
CA VAL A 77 7.07 -2.66 10.32
C VAL A 77 6.47 -4.04 10.14
N VAL A 78 6.92 -4.76 9.13
CA VAL A 78 6.44 -6.09 8.82
C VAL A 78 7.55 -7.13 9.01
N GLY A 79 7.17 -8.37 9.30
CA GLY A 79 8.12 -9.44 9.64
C GLY A 79 8.74 -10.13 8.45
N ALA A 80 8.31 -9.83 7.22
CA ALA A 80 8.87 -10.42 6.00
C ALA A 80 8.73 -9.44 4.84
N ASP A 81 9.51 -9.65 3.79
CA ASP A 81 9.58 -8.73 2.65
C ASP A 81 8.31 -8.77 1.80
N PRO A 82 7.53 -7.68 1.73
CA PRO A 82 6.33 -7.64 0.91
C PRO A 82 6.63 -7.62 -0.60
N LEU A 83 7.86 -7.32 -1.00
CA LEU A 83 8.25 -7.38 -2.41
C LEU A 83 8.43 -8.83 -2.89
N GLU A 84 8.73 -9.76 -1.98
CA GLU A 84 8.77 -11.18 -2.31
C GLU A 84 7.39 -11.79 -2.40
N SER A 85 6.49 -11.36 -1.51
CA SER A 85 5.10 -11.77 -1.50
C SER A 85 4.26 -10.69 -0.83
N ILE A 86 3.26 -10.20 -1.51
CA ILE A 86 2.38 -9.17 -0.94
C ILE A 86 1.66 -9.64 0.32
N ALA A 87 1.44 -10.95 0.45
CA ALA A 87 0.84 -11.54 1.65
C ALA A 87 1.70 -11.34 2.90
N ASN A 88 2.98 -11.02 2.75
CA ASN A 88 3.88 -10.74 3.87
C ASN A 88 3.49 -9.47 4.64
N LEU A 89 2.65 -8.62 4.06
CA LEU A 89 2.06 -7.47 4.79
C LEU A 89 1.18 -7.92 5.96
N ARG A 90 0.71 -9.15 5.97
CA ARG A 90 -0.07 -9.70 7.09
C ARG A 90 0.78 -9.98 8.32
N GLN A 91 2.11 -10.00 8.17
CA GLN A 91 3.04 -10.17 9.29
C GLN A 91 3.35 -8.83 9.94
N LEU A 92 2.32 -8.09 10.32
CA LEU A 92 2.44 -6.78 10.93
C LEU A 92 3.05 -6.88 12.32
N ARG A 93 4.12 -6.12 12.58
CA ARG A 93 4.83 -6.10 13.87
C ARG A 93 4.58 -4.82 14.63
N LEU A 94 4.74 -3.68 13.97
CA LEU A 94 4.58 -2.37 14.59
C LEU A 94 3.80 -1.44 13.66
N VAL A 95 3.01 -0.57 14.26
CA VAL A 95 2.38 0.56 13.55
C VAL A 95 2.76 1.84 14.28
N PHE A 96 3.32 2.79 13.53
CA PHE A 96 3.61 4.13 14.01
C PHE A 96 2.60 5.11 13.44
N LYS A 97 2.10 5.97 14.27
CA LYS A 97 1.27 7.10 13.87
C LYS A 97 1.90 8.37 14.43
N ASP A 98 2.33 9.26 13.54
CA ASP A 98 2.97 10.52 13.88
C ASP A 98 4.14 10.33 14.87
N GLY A 99 4.96 9.31 14.62
CA GLY A 99 6.14 8.96 15.39
C GLY A 99 5.89 8.16 16.65
N ARG A 100 4.64 7.83 16.97
CA ARG A 100 4.28 7.06 18.15
C ARG A 100 3.86 5.65 17.80
N ILE A 101 4.26 4.69 18.60
CA ILE A 101 3.83 3.30 18.44
C ILE A 101 2.38 3.19 18.90
N VAL A 102 1.47 2.89 17.97
CA VAL A 102 0.03 2.72 18.27
C VAL A 102 -0.41 1.27 18.25
N SER A 103 0.42 0.38 17.72
CA SER A 103 0.20 -1.07 17.77
C SER A 103 1.56 -1.77 17.81
N ASP A 104 1.70 -2.72 18.72
CA ASP A 104 2.92 -3.50 18.90
C ASP A 104 2.54 -4.98 19.00
N LYS A 105 2.93 -5.74 17.99
CA LYS A 105 2.66 -7.18 17.89
C LYS A 105 3.95 -8.00 17.84
N ARG A 106 5.02 -7.46 18.36
CA ARG A 106 6.31 -8.15 18.42
C ARG A 106 6.28 -9.35 19.36
#